data_11168628554e1887f95d69f4c188b8a5
#
_entry.id   11168628554e1887f95d69f4c188b8a5
#
_cell.length_a   1.000
_cell.length_b   1.000
_cell.length_c   1.000
_cell.angle_alpha   90.00
_cell.angle_beta   90.00
_cell.angle_gamma   90.00
#
_symmetry.space_group_name_H-M   'P 1'
#
loop_
_entity.id
_entity.type
_entity.pdbx_description
1 polymer ?
#
loop_
_entity_poly.entity_id
_entity_poly.type
_entity_poly.pdbx_seq_one_letter_code
_entity_poly.pdbx_strand_id
1 'polypeptide(L)'
;MKTIFRFCVIFLVVYVAVLALLYFFQERLIFFPSKLEPNHDFSFDRPFEEINLDVNGTRISGLKFLAQSRDGGRDLSGEGKAKNGAAIFFHGNAGNLQGWGGYARFFTDLGYDFYLFDYRGYGKSGGEISSQEQLYSDADAMMRLVLREYDAGEVAAVGYSVGSGLAARAAQKYGAKRLVLIAPYFSLEELAREKMPFVPKFLIKYKIPTFEFVGGFGRPVTIFHGEHDELIGVDNSRRLLRFLKPGDKIYELNAGHNDILGLSELWEKLAQRLSK
;
A
#
# COMPACT_ATOMS: atom_id res chain seq x y z
N MET A 1 43.61 -27.72 13.93
CA MET A 1 43.12 -26.53 14.67
C MET A 1 43.29 -25.24 13.91
N LYS A 2 44.49 -24.81 13.47
CA LYS A 2 44.71 -23.52 12.78
C LYS A 2 43.89 -23.36 11.47
N THR A 3 43.73 -24.45 10.70
CA THR A 3 42.96 -24.43 9.44
C THR A 3 41.46 -24.22 9.71
N ILE A 4 40.87 -24.95 10.65
CA ILE A 4 39.43 -24.78 11.06
C ILE A 4 39.20 -23.37 11.57
N PHE A 5 40.07 -22.85 12.40
CA PHE A 5 39.98 -21.47 12.91
C PHE A 5 39.97 -20.44 11.77
N ARG A 6 40.84 -20.60 10.75
CA ARG A 6 40.84 -19.74 9.57
C ARG A 6 39.54 -19.80 8.80
N PHE A 7 38.98 -20.99 8.57
CA PHE A 7 37.68 -21.14 7.92
C PHE A 7 36.55 -20.45 8.72
N CYS A 8 36.52 -20.61 10.05
CA CYS A 8 35.51 -19.91 10.89
C CYS A 8 35.64 -18.39 10.81
N VAL A 9 36.88 -17.86 10.80
CA VAL A 9 37.10 -16.40 10.67
C VAL A 9 36.64 -15.91 9.30
N ILE A 10 37.00 -16.61 8.21
CA ILE A 10 36.56 -16.25 6.85
C ILE A 10 35.04 -16.28 6.77
N PHE A 11 34.38 -17.34 7.28
CA PHE A 11 32.93 -17.44 7.30
C PHE A 11 32.28 -16.28 8.06
N LEU A 12 32.80 -15.93 9.23
CA LEU A 12 32.31 -14.82 10.04
C LEU A 12 32.43 -13.48 9.29
N VAL A 13 33.59 -13.24 8.66
CA VAL A 13 33.81 -12.01 7.86
C VAL A 13 32.84 -11.92 6.70
N VAL A 14 32.64 -13.00 5.95
CA VAL A 14 31.69 -13.06 4.85
C VAL A 14 30.25 -12.84 5.36
N TYR A 15 29.87 -13.49 6.45
CA TYR A 15 28.53 -13.33 7.04
C TYR A 15 28.27 -11.88 7.46
N VAL A 16 29.22 -11.24 8.16
CA VAL A 16 29.12 -9.84 8.56
C VAL A 16 29.03 -8.92 7.32
N ALA A 17 29.84 -9.18 6.28
CA ALA A 17 29.79 -8.42 5.04
C ALA A 17 28.43 -8.53 4.35
N VAL A 18 27.85 -9.74 4.28
CA VAL A 18 26.50 -9.97 3.73
C VAL A 18 25.45 -9.22 4.55
N LEU A 19 25.52 -9.30 5.88
CA LEU A 19 24.58 -8.55 6.74
C LEU A 19 24.68 -7.03 6.55
N ALA A 20 25.91 -6.51 6.39
CA ALA A 20 26.13 -5.10 6.12
C ALA A 20 25.53 -4.69 4.76
N LEU A 21 25.75 -5.48 3.70
CA LEU A 21 25.14 -5.25 2.40
C LEU A 21 23.61 -5.26 2.48
N LEU A 22 23.02 -6.25 3.14
CA LEU A 22 21.57 -6.32 3.33
C LEU A 22 21.05 -5.13 4.12
N TYR A 23 21.75 -4.66 5.15
CA TYR A 23 21.37 -3.49 5.93
C TYR A 23 21.36 -2.21 5.11
N PHE A 24 22.40 -1.96 4.31
CA PHE A 24 22.52 -0.73 3.53
C PHE A 24 21.67 -0.71 2.26
N PHE A 25 21.28 -1.87 1.75
CA PHE A 25 20.53 -1.98 0.50
C PHE A 25 19.11 -2.55 0.67
N GLN A 26 18.53 -2.54 1.89
CA GLN A 26 17.19 -3.05 2.14
C GLN A 26 16.13 -2.40 1.24
N GLU A 27 16.24 -1.09 1.01
CA GLU A 27 15.31 -0.34 0.19
C GLU A 27 15.22 -0.92 -1.23
N ARG A 28 16.35 -1.32 -1.81
CA ARG A 28 16.40 -1.94 -3.15
C ARG A 28 15.85 -3.36 -3.22
N LEU A 29 15.73 -4.02 -2.07
CA LEU A 29 15.12 -5.35 -1.98
C LEU A 29 13.61 -5.29 -1.76
N ILE A 30 13.11 -4.17 -1.24
CA ILE A 30 11.69 -3.99 -0.91
C ILE A 30 10.98 -3.15 -1.98
N PHE A 31 11.62 -2.09 -2.48
CA PHE A 31 11.01 -1.09 -3.34
C PHE A 31 11.62 -1.10 -4.74
N PHE A 32 10.77 -1.18 -5.76
CA PHE A 32 11.15 -1.27 -7.18
C PHE A 32 10.52 -0.12 -7.98
N PRO A 33 10.96 1.13 -7.76
CA PRO A 33 10.40 2.29 -8.42
C PRO A 33 10.66 2.29 -9.93
N SER A 34 9.63 2.60 -10.71
CA SER A 34 9.78 2.99 -12.10
C SER A 34 9.60 4.50 -12.19
N LYS A 35 10.68 5.21 -12.54
CA LYS A 35 10.64 6.68 -12.70
C LYS A 35 9.93 7.09 -13.98
N LEU A 36 9.31 8.25 -13.95
CA LEU A 36 8.75 8.94 -15.11
C LEU A 36 9.45 10.29 -15.26
N GLU A 37 9.52 10.77 -16.49
CA GLU A 37 10.00 12.11 -16.75
C GLU A 37 9.09 13.15 -16.06
N PRO A 38 9.62 14.30 -15.61
CA PRO A 38 8.83 15.31 -14.92
C PRO A 38 7.66 15.87 -15.75
N ASN A 39 7.80 15.85 -17.06
CA ASN A 39 6.82 16.30 -18.05
C ASN A 39 6.01 15.15 -18.68
N HIS A 40 6.03 13.94 -18.09
CA HIS A 40 5.22 12.84 -18.54
C HIS A 40 3.73 13.20 -18.49
N ASP A 41 3.04 13.04 -19.61
CA ASP A 41 1.59 13.22 -19.69
C ASP A 41 0.90 11.90 -19.38
N PHE A 42 0.17 11.87 -18.26
CA PHE A 42 -0.63 10.70 -17.91
C PHE A 42 -1.81 10.55 -18.87
N SER A 43 -2.14 9.30 -19.20
CA SER A 43 -3.27 8.99 -20.09
C SER A 43 -4.14 7.90 -19.49
N PHE A 44 -5.40 8.22 -19.21
CA PHE A 44 -6.41 7.31 -18.64
C PHE A 44 -7.76 7.51 -19.32
N ASP A 45 -8.62 6.51 -19.22
CA ASP A 45 -10.00 6.53 -19.73
C ASP A 45 -10.99 7.26 -18.80
N ARG A 46 -10.49 7.83 -17.70
CA ARG A 46 -11.26 8.55 -16.68
C ARG A 46 -10.73 9.96 -16.47
N PRO A 47 -11.59 10.93 -16.19
CA PRO A 47 -11.17 12.27 -15.81
C PRO A 47 -10.32 12.22 -14.54
N PHE A 48 -9.21 12.91 -14.53
CA PHE A 48 -8.31 12.99 -13.39
C PHE A 48 -7.65 14.37 -13.30
N GLU A 49 -7.12 14.64 -12.13
CA GLU A 49 -6.30 15.80 -11.82
C GLU A 49 -4.93 15.33 -11.31
N GLU A 50 -3.84 15.95 -11.77
CA GLU A 50 -2.54 15.78 -11.15
C GLU A 50 -2.45 16.62 -9.89
N ILE A 51 -2.07 15.98 -8.79
CA ILE A 51 -1.87 16.64 -7.50
C ILE A 51 -0.43 16.45 -7.03
N ASN A 52 0.07 17.45 -6.33
CA ASN A 52 1.43 17.42 -5.79
C ASN A 52 1.40 17.82 -4.32
N LEU A 53 2.16 17.11 -3.51
CA LEU A 53 2.40 17.41 -2.10
C LEU A 53 3.86 17.77 -1.90
N ASP A 54 4.15 18.78 -1.09
CA ASP A 54 5.47 18.91 -0.49
C ASP A 54 5.49 18.24 0.88
N VAL A 55 6.41 17.30 1.05
CA VAL A 55 6.63 16.60 2.31
C VAL A 55 8.09 16.77 2.70
N ASN A 56 8.35 17.70 3.61
CA ASN A 56 9.72 18.04 4.07
C ASN A 56 10.67 18.35 2.90
N GLY A 57 10.25 19.21 1.98
CA GLY A 57 11.02 19.63 0.82
C GLY A 57 11.11 18.60 -0.31
N THR A 58 10.35 17.50 -0.22
CA THR A 58 10.27 16.50 -1.29
C THR A 58 8.89 16.53 -1.92
N ARG A 59 8.85 16.67 -3.23
CA ARG A 59 7.61 16.56 -4.01
C ARG A 59 7.14 15.12 -4.05
N ILE A 60 5.89 14.90 -3.67
CA ILE A 60 5.15 13.65 -3.84
C ILE A 60 4.08 13.88 -4.90
N SER A 61 4.14 13.11 -5.97
CA SER A 61 3.19 13.16 -7.08
C SER A 61 1.98 12.28 -6.80
N GLY A 62 0.80 12.74 -7.17
CA GLY A 62 -0.44 12.00 -7.02
C GLY A 62 -1.42 12.28 -8.14
N LEU A 63 -2.46 11.46 -8.19
CA LEU A 63 -3.60 11.60 -9.08
C LEU A 63 -4.89 11.55 -8.26
N LYS A 64 -5.84 12.41 -8.62
CA LYS A 64 -7.20 12.37 -8.14
C LYS A 64 -8.11 12.07 -9.32
N PHE A 65 -8.79 10.93 -9.33
CA PHE A 65 -9.81 10.58 -10.29
C PHE A 65 -11.18 10.92 -9.73
N LEU A 66 -12.01 11.54 -10.55
CA LEU A 66 -13.33 11.99 -10.13
C LEU A 66 -14.36 10.87 -10.24
N ALA A 67 -15.21 10.76 -9.23
CA ALA A 67 -16.33 9.82 -9.22
C ALA A 67 -17.22 9.99 -10.45
N GLN A 68 -17.66 8.86 -11.04
CA GLN A 68 -18.65 8.90 -12.11
C GLN A 68 -20.04 8.83 -11.52
N SER A 69 -20.92 9.75 -11.91
CA SER A 69 -22.34 9.66 -11.56
C SER A 69 -23.01 8.61 -12.46
N ARG A 70 -23.72 7.65 -11.86
CA ARG A 70 -24.55 6.70 -12.62
C ARG A 70 -25.66 7.38 -13.42
N ASP A 71 -26.04 8.58 -13.03
CA ASP A 71 -27.13 9.35 -13.65
C ASP A 71 -26.62 10.44 -14.60
N GLY A 72 -25.35 10.38 -15.04
CA GLY A 72 -24.77 11.36 -15.96
C GLY A 72 -24.59 12.77 -15.40
N GLY A 73 -24.77 12.95 -14.10
CA GLY A 73 -24.98 14.23 -13.46
C GLY A 73 -23.91 14.70 -12.50
N ARG A 74 -22.62 14.43 -12.74
CA ARG A 74 -21.62 15.34 -12.16
C ARG A 74 -21.44 16.46 -13.18
N ASP A 75 -21.72 17.67 -12.76
CA ASP A 75 -21.35 18.87 -13.52
C ASP A 75 -19.83 18.76 -13.81
N LEU A 76 -19.48 18.95 -15.09
CA LEU A 76 -18.08 18.96 -15.54
C LEU A 76 -17.24 20.08 -14.89
N SER A 77 -17.86 20.94 -14.07
CA SER A 77 -17.19 21.94 -13.24
C SER A 77 -16.34 21.34 -12.12
N GLY A 78 -16.49 20.01 -11.83
CA GLY A 78 -15.73 19.37 -10.74
C GLY A 78 -16.13 19.83 -9.33
N GLU A 79 -17.13 20.70 -9.19
CA GLU A 79 -17.58 21.22 -7.91
C GLU A 79 -18.45 20.20 -7.16
N GLY A 80 -18.10 19.98 -5.89
CA GLY A 80 -18.83 19.10 -4.97
C GLY A 80 -18.11 17.79 -4.66
N LYS A 81 -18.43 17.23 -3.48
CA LYS A 81 -17.92 15.94 -3.01
C LYS A 81 -18.56 14.78 -3.80
N ALA A 82 -17.80 13.69 -3.97
CA ALA A 82 -18.33 12.44 -4.48
C ALA A 82 -19.38 11.86 -3.51
N LYS A 83 -20.46 11.26 -4.07
CA LYS A 83 -21.62 10.77 -3.30
C LYS A 83 -21.25 9.78 -2.19
N ASN A 84 -20.27 8.89 -2.45
CA ASN A 84 -19.87 7.84 -1.51
C ASN A 84 -18.57 8.16 -0.74
N GLY A 85 -18.01 9.36 -0.96
CA GLY A 85 -16.79 9.82 -0.31
C GLY A 85 -15.54 9.60 -1.15
N ALA A 86 -14.40 9.37 -0.50
CA ALA A 86 -13.11 9.18 -1.16
C ALA A 86 -12.54 7.78 -0.87
N ALA A 87 -11.78 7.25 -1.82
CA ALA A 87 -10.90 6.10 -1.63
C ALA A 87 -9.45 6.54 -1.83
N ILE A 88 -8.59 6.30 -0.84
CA ILE A 88 -7.15 6.48 -0.96
C ILE A 88 -6.47 5.13 -1.13
N PHE A 89 -5.67 4.97 -2.18
CA PHE A 89 -5.02 3.70 -2.51
C PHE A 89 -3.51 3.78 -2.32
N PHE A 90 -2.99 2.91 -1.45
CA PHE A 90 -1.57 2.71 -1.23
C PHE A 90 -1.13 1.52 -2.08
N HIS A 91 -0.38 1.79 -3.13
CA HIS A 91 -0.01 0.80 -4.13
C HIS A 91 1.09 -0.17 -3.67
N GLY A 92 1.36 -1.19 -4.47
CA GLY A 92 2.41 -2.19 -4.22
C GLY A 92 3.81 -1.64 -4.42
N ASN A 93 4.80 -2.51 -4.29
CA ASN A 93 6.23 -2.15 -4.24
C ASN A 93 6.87 -1.84 -5.60
N ALA A 94 6.16 -1.96 -6.72
CA ALA A 94 6.71 -1.75 -8.06
C ALA A 94 5.87 -0.79 -8.90
N GLY A 95 6.44 -0.30 -9.98
CA GLY A 95 5.73 0.52 -10.99
C GLY A 95 5.66 2.01 -10.63
N ASN A 96 4.60 2.66 -11.05
CA ASN A 96 4.28 4.07 -10.85
C ASN A 96 2.80 4.36 -11.13
N LEU A 97 2.36 5.61 -11.00
CA LEU A 97 0.96 6.03 -11.18
C LEU A 97 0.40 5.71 -12.56
N GLN A 98 1.21 5.69 -13.65
CA GLN A 98 0.70 5.34 -14.98
C GLN A 98 0.11 3.93 -15.03
N GLY A 99 0.72 2.98 -14.32
CA GLY A 99 0.20 1.62 -14.22
C GLY A 99 -0.94 1.51 -13.21
N TRP A 100 -0.77 2.11 -12.03
CA TRP A 100 -1.72 1.99 -10.93
C TRP A 100 -3.03 2.78 -11.14
N GLY A 101 -3.00 3.86 -11.91
CA GLY A 101 -4.18 4.66 -12.23
C GLY A 101 -5.27 3.90 -12.99
N GLY A 102 -4.92 2.81 -13.69
CA GLY A 102 -5.88 1.94 -14.37
C GLY A 102 -6.93 1.29 -13.46
N TYR A 103 -6.66 1.22 -12.15
CA TYR A 103 -7.61 0.70 -11.15
C TYR A 103 -8.65 1.74 -10.69
N ALA A 104 -8.52 3.01 -11.09
CA ALA A 104 -9.43 4.08 -10.68
C ALA A 104 -10.90 3.78 -11.00
N ARG A 105 -11.17 3.15 -12.15
CA ARG A 105 -12.53 2.79 -12.59
C ARG A 105 -13.31 1.99 -11.54
N PHE A 106 -12.65 1.10 -10.81
CA PHE A 106 -13.31 0.26 -9.81
C PHE A 106 -13.84 1.03 -8.59
N PHE A 107 -13.33 2.25 -8.37
CA PHE A 107 -13.75 3.13 -7.30
C PHE A 107 -14.65 4.26 -7.82
N THR A 108 -14.30 4.85 -8.96
CA THR A 108 -15.06 5.96 -9.54
C THR A 108 -16.44 5.52 -10.00
N ASP A 109 -16.60 4.29 -10.54
CA ASP A 109 -17.90 3.71 -10.90
C ASP A 109 -18.79 3.40 -9.69
N LEU A 110 -18.18 3.28 -8.49
CA LEU A 110 -18.89 3.16 -7.23
C LEU A 110 -19.21 4.52 -6.57
N GLY A 111 -18.89 5.63 -7.24
CA GLY A 111 -19.16 6.98 -6.75
C GLY A 111 -18.18 7.47 -5.68
N TYR A 112 -16.95 6.97 -5.68
CA TYR A 112 -15.85 7.46 -4.86
C TYR A 112 -14.91 8.33 -5.72
N ASP A 113 -14.45 9.46 -5.20
CA ASP A 113 -13.23 10.08 -5.71
C ASP A 113 -12.05 9.19 -5.32
N PHE A 114 -11.16 8.93 -6.27
CA PHE A 114 -10.07 7.99 -6.06
C PHE A 114 -8.73 8.72 -6.05
N TYR A 115 -8.01 8.61 -4.93
CA TYR A 115 -6.72 9.23 -4.70
C TYR A 115 -5.60 8.19 -4.72
N LEU A 116 -4.55 8.48 -5.44
CA LEU A 116 -3.40 7.61 -5.62
C LEU A 116 -2.12 8.45 -5.64
N PHE A 117 -1.08 8.03 -4.93
CA PHE A 117 0.19 8.74 -4.83
C PHE A 117 1.37 7.82 -5.08
N ASP A 118 2.36 8.30 -5.83
CA ASP A 118 3.65 7.65 -5.94
C ASP A 118 4.49 7.88 -4.67
N TYR A 119 5.09 6.83 -4.12
CA TYR A 119 6.06 6.98 -3.04
C TYR A 119 7.31 7.71 -3.53
N ARG A 120 8.17 8.14 -2.60
CA ARG A 120 9.46 8.75 -2.94
C ARG A 120 10.26 7.90 -3.92
N GLY A 121 10.80 8.52 -4.96
CA GLY A 121 11.56 7.84 -6.01
C GLY A 121 10.73 7.14 -7.07
N TYR A 122 9.40 7.02 -6.90
CA TYR A 122 8.49 6.46 -7.90
C TYR A 122 7.94 7.54 -8.82
N GLY A 123 7.68 7.19 -10.07
CA GLY A 123 7.07 8.05 -11.08
C GLY A 123 7.68 9.45 -11.12
N LYS A 124 6.83 10.46 -10.93
CA LYS A 124 7.24 11.87 -10.87
C LYS A 124 7.61 12.33 -9.44
N SER A 125 7.51 11.47 -8.43
CA SER A 125 7.89 11.82 -7.05
C SER A 125 9.40 11.96 -6.91
N GLY A 126 9.82 12.97 -6.14
CA GLY A 126 11.21 13.23 -5.83
C GLY A 126 11.77 12.34 -4.72
N GLY A 127 13.04 12.53 -4.40
CA GLY A 127 13.72 11.87 -3.30
C GLY A 127 13.87 10.36 -3.48
N GLU A 128 14.15 9.68 -2.35
CA GLU A 128 14.28 8.24 -2.25
C GLU A 128 13.74 7.78 -0.89
N ILE A 129 13.23 6.54 -0.82
CA ILE A 129 12.82 5.93 0.45
C ILE A 129 14.08 5.58 1.24
N SER A 130 14.16 6.02 2.48
CA SER A 130 15.34 5.82 3.35
C SER A 130 14.99 5.31 4.75
N SER A 131 13.74 5.46 5.19
CA SER A 131 13.28 4.96 6.49
C SER A 131 11.78 4.70 6.52
N GLN A 132 11.36 3.90 7.50
CA GLN A 132 9.96 3.65 7.79
C GLN A 132 9.23 4.93 8.22
N GLU A 133 9.87 5.76 9.04
CA GLU A 133 9.31 7.02 9.54
C GLU A 133 9.03 7.99 8.39
N GLN A 134 9.90 7.99 7.37
CA GLN A 134 9.71 8.78 6.16
C GLN A 134 8.47 8.30 5.38
N LEU A 135 8.32 6.98 5.17
CA LEU A 135 7.12 6.41 4.54
C LEU A 135 5.86 6.77 5.31
N TYR A 136 5.92 6.72 6.64
CA TYR A 136 4.80 7.10 7.50
C TYR A 136 4.47 8.59 7.39
N SER A 137 5.48 9.45 7.33
CA SER A 137 5.29 10.90 7.13
C SER A 137 4.61 11.19 5.80
N ASP A 138 5.04 10.49 4.73
CA ASP A 138 4.46 10.64 3.41
C ASP A 138 3.00 10.15 3.39
N ALA A 139 2.71 8.96 3.92
CA ALA A 139 1.36 8.43 4.04
C ALA A 139 0.44 9.35 4.87
N ASP A 140 0.98 9.97 5.92
CA ASP A 140 0.27 10.96 6.73
C ASP A 140 -0.06 12.24 5.93
N ALA A 141 0.86 12.71 5.08
CA ALA A 141 0.64 13.87 4.23
C ALA A 141 -0.40 13.58 3.14
N MET A 142 -0.34 12.40 2.52
CA MET A 142 -1.32 11.92 1.54
C MET A 142 -2.72 11.87 2.17
N MET A 143 -2.85 11.26 3.34
CA MET A 143 -4.13 11.17 4.03
C MET A 143 -4.67 12.54 4.44
N ARG A 144 -3.82 13.43 4.99
CA ARG A 144 -4.22 14.79 5.34
C ARG A 144 -4.69 15.61 4.14
N LEU A 145 -4.16 15.36 2.94
CA LEU A 145 -4.65 16.04 1.73
C LEU A 145 -6.10 15.61 1.44
N VAL A 146 -6.38 14.30 1.45
CA VAL A 146 -7.74 13.79 1.25
C VAL A 146 -8.69 14.34 2.31
N LEU A 147 -8.24 14.45 3.56
CA LEU A 147 -9.03 14.97 4.68
C LEU A 147 -9.28 16.51 4.64
N ARG A 148 -8.71 17.24 3.68
CA ARG A 148 -9.11 18.63 3.41
C ARG A 148 -10.46 18.71 2.68
N GLU A 149 -10.79 17.65 1.93
CA GLU A 149 -12.00 17.60 1.10
C GLU A 149 -13.08 16.69 1.72
N TYR A 150 -12.68 15.65 2.46
CA TYR A 150 -13.59 14.63 3.00
C TYR A 150 -13.38 14.43 4.50
N ASP A 151 -14.46 14.18 5.23
CA ASP A 151 -14.35 13.75 6.62
C ASP A 151 -13.80 12.31 6.68
N ALA A 152 -13.07 11.97 7.74
CA ALA A 152 -12.49 10.63 7.90
C ALA A 152 -13.53 9.52 7.79
N GLY A 153 -14.77 9.79 8.25
CA GLY A 153 -15.91 8.88 8.12
C GLY A 153 -16.43 8.67 6.69
N GLU A 154 -15.90 9.41 5.71
CA GLU A 154 -16.22 9.29 4.28
C GLU A 154 -15.07 8.65 3.49
N VAL A 155 -13.91 8.35 4.12
CA VAL A 155 -12.70 7.87 3.43
C VAL A 155 -12.54 6.37 3.62
N ALA A 156 -12.39 5.63 2.50
CA ALA A 156 -11.93 4.25 2.49
C ALA A 156 -10.41 4.22 2.23
N ALA A 157 -9.64 3.62 3.15
CA ALA A 157 -8.23 3.35 2.93
C ALA A 157 -8.04 1.96 2.34
N VAL A 158 -7.34 1.88 1.21
CA VAL A 158 -7.11 0.65 0.47
C VAL A 158 -5.61 0.45 0.32
N GLY A 159 -5.10 -0.74 0.60
CA GLY A 159 -3.67 -1.03 0.43
C GLY A 159 -3.43 -2.39 -0.22
N TYR A 160 -2.50 -2.41 -1.16
CA TYR A 160 -2.07 -3.63 -1.84
C TYR A 160 -0.61 -3.95 -1.50
N SER A 161 -0.34 -5.21 -1.15
CA SER A 161 1.03 -5.69 -0.90
C SER A 161 1.74 -4.80 0.13
N VAL A 162 2.89 -4.21 -0.20
CA VAL A 162 3.63 -3.30 0.70
C VAL A 162 2.77 -2.13 1.19
N GLY A 163 1.85 -1.64 0.36
CA GLY A 163 0.93 -0.56 0.71
C GLY A 163 -0.11 -0.94 1.76
N SER A 164 -0.33 -2.24 2.02
CA SER A 164 -1.33 -2.70 2.99
C SER A 164 -1.04 -2.23 4.41
N GLY A 165 0.22 -2.25 4.84
CA GLY A 165 0.60 -1.75 6.16
C GLY A 165 0.48 -0.24 6.28
N LEU A 166 0.76 0.51 5.20
CA LEU A 166 0.57 1.96 5.17
C LEU A 166 -0.90 2.34 5.23
N ALA A 167 -1.76 1.64 4.47
CA ALA A 167 -3.20 1.82 4.51
C ALA A 167 -3.77 1.50 5.89
N ALA A 168 -3.35 0.39 6.51
CA ALA A 168 -3.81 0.00 7.85
C ALA A 168 -3.44 1.05 8.90
N ARG A 169 -2.20 1.55 8.85
CA ARG A 169 -1.74 2.62 9.75
C ARG A 169 -2.52 3.93 9.52
N ALA A 170 -2.67 4.34 8.27
CA ALA A 170 -3.40 5.56 7.94
C ALA A 170 -4.87 5.46 8.38
N ALA A 171 -5.54 4.33 8.10
CA ALA A 171 -6.92 4.09 8.53
C ALA A 171 -7.06 4.17 10.05
N GLN A 172 -6.20 3.50 10.80
CA GLN A 172 -6.21 3.52 12.28
C GLN A 172 -5.98 4.94 12.81
N LYS A 173 -4.93 5.61 12.34
CA LYS A 173 -4.52 6.92 12.86
C LYS A 173 -5.55 8.00 12.62
N TYR A 174 -6.19 8.00 11.45
CA TYR A 174 -7.11 9.06 11.02
C TYR A 174 -8.59 8.68 11.14
N GLY A 175 -8.90 7.44 11.50
CA GLY A 175 -10.28 6.99 11.69
C GLY A 175 -11.05 6.88 10.38
N ALA A 176 -10.43 6.31 9.32
CA ALA A 176 -11.09 6.09 8.04
C ALA A 176 -12.39 5.27 8.19
N LYS A 177 -13.35 5.47 7.28
CA LYS A 177 -14.63 4.74 7.28
C LYS A 177 -14.45 3.23 7.18
N ARG A 178 -13.48 2.79 6.35
CA ARG A 178 -13.20 1.38 6.05
C ARG A 178 -11.72 1.18 5.76
N LEU A 179 -11.27 -0.04 6.03
CA LEU A 179 -9.96 -0.51 5.63
C LEU A 179 -10.11 -1.73 4.71
N VAL A 180 -9.47 -1.66 3.54
CA VAL A 180 -9.38 -2.77 2.59
C VAL A 180 -7.91 -3.12 2.40
N LEU A 181 -7.57 -4.38 2.63
CA LEU A 181 -6.21 -4.90 2.45
C LEU A 181 -6.22 -5.99 1.39
N ILE A 182 -5.34 -5.87 0.40
CA ILE A 182 -5.20 -6.84 -0.68
C ILE A 182 -3.78 -7.42 -0.59
N ALA A 183 -3.68 -8.74 -0.46
CA ALA A 183 -2.43 -9.46 -0.24
C ALA A 183 -1.56 -8.86 0.89
N PRO A 184 -2.12 -8.64 2.12
CA PRO A 184 -1.38 -8.03 3.19
C PRO A 184 -0.37 -9.00 3.84
N TYR A 185 0.72 -8.43 4.35
CA TYR A 185 1.60 -9.12 5.29
C TYR A 185 1.14 -8.90 6.74
N PHE A 186 1.48 -9.85 7.61
CA PHE A 186 1.21 -9.75 9.06
C PHE A 186 2.06 -8.64 9.71
N SER A 187 3.36 -8.67 9.46
CA SER A 187 4.29 -7.56 9.65
C SER A 187 5.41 -7.65 8.61
N LEU A 188 5.92 -6.51 8.16
CA LEU A 188 7.00 -6.52 7.16
C LEU A 188 8.30 -7.08 7.73
N GLU A 189 8.54 -6.89 9.03
CA GLU A 189 9.65 -7.51 9.75
C GLU A 189 9.58 -9.04 9.71
N GLU A 190 8.41 -9.62 10.01
CA GLU A 190 8.26 -11.07 10.01
C GLU A 190 8.36 -11.64 8.59
N LEU A 191 7.75 -10.98 7.61
CA LEU A 191 7.89 -11.37 6.20
C LEU A 191 9.36 -11.37 5.75
N ALA A 192 10.13 -10.33 6.13
CA ALA A 192 11.56 -10.28 5.84
C ALA A 192 12.33 -11.45 6.47
N ARG A 193 11.97 -11.84 7.70
CA ARG A 193 12.57 -13.00 8.39
C ARG A 193 12.14 -14.34 7.80
N GLU A 194 10.92 -14.46 7.30
CA GLU A 194 10.48 -15.66 6.56
C GLU A 194 11.32 -15.87 5.31
N LYS A 195 11.61 -14.78 4.57
CA LYS A 195 12.41 -14.83 3.34
C LYS A 195 13.93 -14.94 3.60
N MET A 196 14.41 -14.37 4.71
CA MET A 196 15.82 -14.29 5.08
C MET A 196 16.04 -14.64 6.56
N PRO A 197 15.86 -15.91 6.97
CA PRO A 197 15.88 -16.32 8.39
C PRO A 197 17.24 -16.13 9.07
N PHE A 198 18.31 -15.96 8.29
CA PHE A 198 19.67 -15.71 8.80
C PHE A 198 19.94 -14.24 9.14
N VAL A 199 19.01 -13.32 8.83
CA VAL A 199 19.16 -11.89 9.15
C VAL A 199 18.63 -11.61 10.55
N PRO A 200 19.48 -11.08 11.46
CA PRO A 200 19.05 -10.70 12.81
C PRO A 200 17.97 -9.60 12.76
N LYS A 201 16.95 -9.74 13.61
CA LYS A 201 15.79 -8.84 13.72
C LYS A 201 16.17 -7.35 13.84
N PHE A 202 17.22 -7.02 14.60
CA PHE A 202 17.63 -5.63 14.84
C PHE A 202 18.21 -4.94 13.61
N LEU A 203 18.56 -5.69 12.54
CA LEU A 203 19.03 -5.14 11.28
C LEU A 203 17.89 -4.80 10.29
N ILE A 204 16.65 -5.21 10.59
CA ILE A 204 15.50 -4.94 9.74
C ILE A 204 14.98 -3.54 10.05
N LYS A 205 15.09 -2.61 9.08
CA LYS A 205 14.68 -1.21 9.21
C LYS A 205 13.16 -1.03 9.15
N TYR A 206 12.50 -1.80 8.28
CA TYR A 206 11.07 -1.68 7.99
C TYR A 206 10.29 -2.77 8.71
N LYS A 207 9.69 -2.41 9.84
CA LYS A 207 8.95 -3.37 10.68
C LYS A 207 7.48 -3.47 10.30
N ILE A 208 6.86 -2.35 10.04
CA ILE A 208 5.45 -2.12 9.66
C ILE A 208 4.53 -3.22 10.23
N PRO A 209 4.09 -3.12 11.49
CA PRO A 209 3.29 -4.14 12.16
C PRO A 209 1.82 -4.00 11.77
N THR A 210 1.43 -4.54 10.60
CA THR A 210 0.06 -4.45 10.07
C THR A 210 -0.96 -5.00 11.07
N PHE A 211 -0.60 -6.03 11.84
CA PHE A 211 -1.47 -6.64 12.85
C PHE A 211 -1.83 -5.68 13.98
N GLU A 212 -0.92 -4.81 14.42
CA GLU A 212 -1.21 -3.80 15.44
C GLU A 212 -2.20 -2.75 14.92
N PHE A 213 -2.01 -2.32 13.68
CA PHE A 213 -2.89 -1.33 13.05
C PHE A 213 -4.30 -1.89 12.81
N VAL A 214 -4.40 -3.14 12.32
CA VAL A 214 -5.68 -3.83 12.16
C VAL A 214 -6.37 -4.02 13.51
N GLY A 215 -5.64 -4.47 14.54
CA GLY A 215 -6.18 -4.69 15.88
C GLY A 215 -6.66 -3.40 16.55
N GLY A 216 -5.99 -2.28 16.30
CA GLY A 216 -6.38 -0.97 16.83
C GLY A 216 -7.41 -0.21 15.98
N PHE A 217 -7.81 -0.74 14.81
CA PHE A 217 -8.77 -0.09 13.93
C PHE A 217 -10.21 -0.46 14.29
N GLY A 218 -10.98 0.50 14.81
CA GLY A 218 -12.33 0.28 15.35
C GLY A 218 -13.45 0.12 14.31
N ARG A 219 -13.18 0.28 13.01
CA ARG A 219 -14.16 0.25 11.93
C ARG A 219 -14.00 -0.98 11.01
N PRO A 220 -14.91 -1.24 10.03
CA PRO A 220 -14.87 -2.46 9.23
C PRO A 220 -13.57 -2.66 8.45
N VAL A 221 -13.03 -3.89 8.51
CA VAL A 221 -11.88 -4.37 7.76
C VAL A 221 -12.34 -5.40 6.73
N THR A 222 -11.79 -5.32 5.52
CA THR A 222 -11.94 -6.37 4.50
C THR A 222 -10.57 -6.76 3.98
N ILE A 223 -10.28 -8.05 3.97
CA ILE A 223 -9.01 -8.59 3.48
C ILE A 223 -9.29 -9.48 2.27
N PHE A 224 -8.51 -9.30 1.22
CA PHE A 224 -8.45 -10.19 0.05
C PHE A 224 -7.05 -10.79 -0.04
N HIS A 225 -6.93 -12.10 -0.26
CA HIS A 225 -5.64 -12.75 -0.43
C HIS A 225 -5.73 -13.89 -1.44
N GLY A 226 -4.70 -14.03 -2.27
CA GLY A 226 -4.58 -15.16 -3.19
C GLY A 226 -4.14 -16.43 -2.45
N GLU A 227 -4.85 -17.55 -2.67
CA GLU A 227 -4.52 -18.84 -2.06
C GLU A 227 -3.14 -19.36 -2.47
N HIS A 228 -2.68 -18.93 -3.67
CA HIS A 228 -1.42 -19.34 -4.28
C HIS A 228 -0.36 -18.22 -4.26
N ASP A 229 -0.49 -17.27 -3.34
CA ASP A 229 0.47 -16.16 -3.19
C ASP A 229 1.83 -16.67 -2.68
N GLU A 230 2.82 -16.70 -3.57
CA GLU A 230 4.18 -17.16 -3.26
C GLU A 230 5.07 -16.06 -2.67
N LEU A 231 4.68 -14.80 -2.83
CA LEU A 231 5.44 -13.65 -2.30
C LEU A 231 5.08 -13.38 -0.84
N ILE A 232 3.79 -13.24 -0.57
CA ILE A 232 3.24 -13.07 0.77
C ILE A 232 2.25 -14.19 0.99
N GLY A 233 2.68 -15.29 1.60
CA GLY A 233 1.81 -16.46 1.78
C GLY A 233 0.50 -16.09 2.49
N VAL A 234 -0.61 -16.71 2.08
CA VAL A 234 -1.98 -16.47 2.59
C VAL A 234 -2.07 -16.59 4.11
N ASP A 235 -1.17 -17.33 4.75
CA ASP A 235 -1.11 -17.46 6.21
C ASP A 235 -0.85 -16.12 6.91
N ASN A 236 -0.24 -15.13 6.23
CA ASN A 236 -0.14 -13.79 6.77
C ASN A 236 -1.53 -13.19 7.03
N SER A 237 -2.47 -13.35 6.11
CA SER A 237 -3.86 -12.92 6.28
C SER A 237 -4.61 -13.77 7.31
N ARG A 238 -4.41 -15.08 7.31
CA ARG A 238 -5.03 -15.99 8.30
C ARG A 238 -4.61 -15.64 9.73
N ARG A 239 -3.37 -15.23 9.92
CA ARG A 239 -2.86 -14.75 11.22
C ARG A 239 -3.51 -13.44 11.67
N LEU A 240 -3.96 -12.59 10.74
CA LEU A 240 -4.71 -11.38 11.04
C LEU A 240 -6.13 -11.66 11.57
N LEU A 241 -6.71 -12.86 11.34
CA LEU A 241 -8.05 -13.23 11.82
C LEU A 241 -8.25 -12.96 13.31
N ARG A 242 -7.23 -13.18 14.14
CA ARG A 242 -7.28 -12.95 15.60
C ARG A 242 -7.48 -11.48 16.01
N PHE A 243 -7.24 -10.56 15.07
CA PHE A 243 -7.37 -9.12 15.27
C PHE A 243 -8.65 -8.56 14.63
N LEU A 244 -9.37 -9.38 13.87
CA LEU A 244 -10.63 -9.01 13.24
C LEU A 244 -11.77 -9.09 14.24
N LYS A 245 -12.79 -8.29 14.00
CA LYS A 245 -13.99 -8.18 14.83
C LYS A 245 -15.24 -8.58 14.05
N PRO A 246 -16.38 -8.79 14.73
CA PRO A 246 -17.64 -9.12 14.05
C PRO A 246 -17.97 -8.11 12.95
N GLY A 247 -18.24 -8.61 11.74
CA GLY A 247 -18.50 -7.79 10.54
C GLY A 247 -17.31 -7.62 9.61
N ASP A 248 -16.07 -7.82 10.08
CA ASP A 248 -14.89 -7.91 9.22
C ASP A 248 -14.95 -9.16 8.34
N LYS A 249 -14.24 -9.14 7.20
CA LYS A 249 -14.24 -10.26 6.24
C LYS A 249 -12.85 -10.52 5.70
N ILE A 250 -12.56 -11.81 5.53
CA ILE A 250 -11.45 -12.30 4.71
C ILE A 250 -12.04 -13.04 3.51
N TYR A 251 -11.45 -12.82 2.34
CA TYR A 251 -11.73 -13.54 1.11
C TYR A 251 -10.42 -14.13 0.60
N GLU A 252 -10.31 -15.44 0.63
CA GLU A 252 -9.25 -16.18 -0.03
C GLU A 252 -9.72 -16.47 -1.45
N LEU A 253 -8.90 -16.10 -2.45
CA LEU A 253 -9.25 -16.16 -3.87
C LEU A 253 -8.27 -17.06 -4.61
N ASN A 254 -8.74 -17.76 -5.64
CA ASN A 254 -7.90 -18.62 -6.47
C ASN A 254 -6.96 -17.76 -7.37
N ALA A 255 -5.90 -17.22 -6.78
CA ALA A 255 -4.93 -16.34 -7.43
C ALA A 255 -3.57 -16.41 -6.73
N GLY A 256 -2.53 -15.99 -7.43
CA GLY A 256 -1.23 -15.64 -6.88
C GLY A 256 -1.16 -14.17 -6.45
N HIS A 257 0.06 -13.68 -6.16
CA HIS A 257 0.27 -12.31 -5.70
C HIS A 257 -0.09 -11.28 -6.76
N ASN A 258 0.43 -11.45 -7.97
CA ASN A 258 0.38 -10.41 -9.01
C ASN A 258 -0.90 -10.45 -9.86
N ASP A 259 -1.60 -11.57 -9.89
CA ASP A 259 -2.81 -11.77 -10.70
C ASP A 259 -4.11 -11.53 -9.92
N ILE A 260 -4.06 -11.42 -8.60
CA ILE A 260 -5.24 -11.18 -7.76
C ILE A 260 -6.00 -9.92 -8.17
N LEU A 261 -5.31 -8.84 -8.56
CA LEU A 261 -5.92 -7.59 -9.02
C LEU A 261 -6.60 -7.72 -10.40
N GLY A 262 -6.31 -8.79 -11.15
CA GLY A 262 -6.97 -9.13 -12.41
C GLY A 262 -8.30 -9.87 -12.25
N LEU A 263 -8.62 -10.36 -11.04
CA LEU A 263 -9.82 -11.12 -10.80
C LEU A 263 -11.07 -10.22 -10.70
N SER A 264 -12.08 -10.45 -11.52
CA SER A 264 -13.38 -9.79 -11.41
C SER A 264 -14.04 -10.04 -10.05
N GLU A 265 -13.90 -11.25 -9.52
CA GLU A 265 -14.42 -11.62 -8.20
C GLU A 265 -13.94 -10.72 -7.07
N LEU A 266 -12.65 -10.30 -7.08
CA LEU A 266 -12.13 -9.35 -6.11
C LEU A 266 -12.91 -8.04 -6.15
N TRP A 267 -13.08 -7.47 -7.35
CA TRP A 267 -13.71 -6.16 -7.52
C TRP A 267 -15.20 -6.20 -7.23
N GLU A 268 -15.89 -7.29 -7.58
CA GLU A 268 -17.30 -7.51 -7.25
C GLU A 268 -17.52 -7.55 -5.73
N LYS A 269 -16.70 -8.34 -5.01
CA LYS A 269 -16.76 -8.43 -3.54
C LYS A 269 -16.36 -7.10 -2.89
N LEU A 270 -15.35 -6.41 -3.42
CA LEU A 270 -14.96 -5.09 -2.94
C LEU A 270 -16.11 -4.08 -3.11
N ALA A 271 -16.77 -4.07 -4.27
CA ALA A 271 -17.92 -3.21 -4.51
C ALA A 271 -19.04 -3.46 -3.49
N GLN A 272 -19.38 -4.72 -3.22
CA GLN A 272 -20.37 -5.09 -2.19
C GLN A 272 -19.99 -4.61 -0.79
N ARG A 273 -18.69 -4.54 -0.48
CA ARG A 273 -18.18 -4.10 0.83
C ARG A 273 -18.15 -2.57 0.94
N LEU A 274 -17.89 -1.87 -0.15
CA LEU A 274 -17.86 -0.40 -0.19
C LEU A 274 -19.26 0.22 -0.26
N SER A 275 -20.25 -0.48 -0.81
CA SER A 275 -21.62 0.01 -0.95
C SER A 275 -22.48 -0.08 0.32
N LYS A 276 -21.99 -0.75 1.38
CA LYS A 276 -22.64 -0.89 2.69
C LYS A 276 -22.14 0.16 3.68
#